data_d24b4fe786a3628c8dacdd3b7891dadd
#
_entry.id   d24b4fe786a3628c8dacdd3b7891dadd
#
_cell.length_a   1.000
_cell.length_b   1.000
_cell.length_c   1.000
_cell.angle_alpha   90.00
_cell.angle_beta   90.00
_cell.angle_gamma   90.00
#
_symmetry.space_group_name_H-M   'P 1'
#
loop_
_entity.id
_entity.type
_entity.pdbx_description
1 polymer ?
#
loop_
_entity_poly.entity_id
_entity_poly.type
_entity_poly.pdbx_seq_one_letter_code
_entity_poly.pdbx_strand_id
1 'polypeptide(L)'
;MTVKCRNCSAGDTGLVSGTIYTAHDNTSLAAKSISDTDWDRVVTTLVTDMSGLFDSTLGSLASQNRAFNQNLSSWDTSNVTNMSRMFIGNVSLSSTNQNFNSWDTSKVTDMSYMFASTDNMNPQITSWDVSSVNNMEWMFFNCRLFNQAIGSWDVSSVTNMSVMFSQTDYFNQNIGSWNTSSVTNMGSMFYSALEFNQNIGGWDVSKVTNMSSMFHSARRFNQDLNSWDVSKVTNISAMFESAIVFNGNISSWDTSSVTNMSRVFESASNFNQDIGNWNVSNVTNMSRMFTSAANFVQDISGWCVFRISNEPSNFINSAGTNSWRADTSKHPEWGVCNSNVSVTLTDTDADNLLAASDTVTITAAFSEAMSATPTIFIAGTSISGQRMTKISVGDSYQYVWDVDNGNNTAPSDGTYSATVSGTDLAGNAYSGTDSITFTLDTTGPTVILTDTDTDNLIPPSANVTITAAFSESLQSTPTISLSGLVTNALMTRISSTNSYTYLWSVSPATNSGIYTATVSGSDLQGNYNSGTQSITFRAVSY
;
A
#
# COMPACT_ATOMS: atom_id res chain seq x y z
N MET A 1 22.30 -32.89 21.69
CA MET A 1 23.67 -32.35 21.45
C MET A 1 23.96 -32.51 19.97
N THR A 2 24.25 -31.44 19.27
CA THR A 2 24.59 -31.46 17.83
C THR A 2 26.02 -31.97 17.67
N VAL A 3 26.24 -32.98 16.82
CA VAL A 3 27.56 -33.52 16.52
C VAL A 3 28.12 -32.87 15.27
N LYS A 4 29.26 -32.17 15.42
CA LYS A 4 29.92 -31.42 14.34
C LYS A 4 31.28 -32.00 14.03
N CYS A 5 31.67 -31.96 12.77
CA CYS A 5 33.00 -32.33 12.29
C CYS A 5 33.66 -31.13 11.57
N ARG A 6 34.84 -30.69 12.03
CA ARG A 6 35.49 -29.48 11.46
C ARG A 6 36.35 -29.75 10.21
N ASN A 7 36.94 -30.93 10.09
CA ASN A 7 37.89 -31.25 9.02
C ASN A 7 37.70 -32.70 8.55
N CYS A 8 36.45 -33.14 8.34
CA CYS A 8 36.16 -34.48 7.84
C CYS A 8 35.89 -34.49 6.34
N SER A 9 36.01 -35.66 5.76
CA SER A 9 35.49 -36.03 4.45
C SER A 9 34.32 -36.97 4.62
N ALA A 10 33.50 -37.13 3.58
CA ALA A 10 32.42 -38.12 3.59
C ALA A 10 33.01 -39.54 3.83
N GLY A 11 32.40 -40.30 4.73
CA GLY A 11 32.86 -41.62 5.16
C GLY A 11 33.80 -41.63 6.39
N ASP A 12 34.33 -40.46 6.80
CA ASP A 12 35.14 -40.39 8.02
C ASP A 12 34.27 -40.74 9.24
N THR A 13 34.86 -41.44 10.19
CA THR A 13 34.20 -41.85 11.43
C THR A 13 34.86 -41.21 12.64
N GLY A 14 34.04 -40.88 13.66
CA GLY A 14 34.51 -40.33 14.91
C GLY A 14 33.77 -40.90 16.11
N LEU A 15 34.45 -41.04 17.25
CA LEU A 15 33.86 -41.51 18.51
C LEU A 15 33.45 -40.29 19.37
N VAL A 16 32.18 -40.19 19.74
CA VAL A 16 31.64 -39.18 20.62
C VAL A 16 30.87 -39.87 21.76
N SER A 17 31.33 -39.72 23.00
CA SER A 17 30.71 -40.34 24.17
C SER A 17 30.45 -41.83 24.05
N GLY A 18 31.39 -42.58 23.43
CA GLY A 18 31.27 -44.02 23.22
C GLY A 18 30.43 -44.45 22.00
N THR A 19 29.89 -43.51 21.26
CA THR A 19 29.13 -43.80 20.02
C THR A 19 29.94 -43.39 18.79
N ILE A 20 29.99 -44.27 17.78
CA ILE A 20 30.65 -43.96 16.50
C ILE A 20 29.67 -43.23 15.61
N TYR A 21 30.11 -42.08 15.08
CA TYR A 21 29.38 -41.26 14.11
C TYR A 21 30.11 -41.25 12.77
N THR A 22 29.35 -41.24 11.68
CA THR A 22 29.89 -41.21 10.30
C THR A 22 29.53 -39.89 9.63
N ALA A 23 30.51 -39.23 9.00
CA ALA A 23 30.30 -37.99 8.26
C ALA A 23 29.72 -38.28 6.87
N HIS A 24 28.72 -37.51 6.48
CA HIS A 24 28.08 -37.60 5.17
C HIS A 24 28.10 -36.21 4.48
N ASP A 25 28.26 -36.22 3.16
CA ASP A 25 27.98 -35.12 2.25
C ASP A 25 26.60 -35.31 1.57
N ASN A 26 26.21 -34.42 0.67
CA ASN A 26 24.92 -34.51 -0.03
C ASN A 26 24.75 -35.88 -0.75
N THR A 27 25.80 -36.34 -1.42
CA THR A 27 25.76 -37.56 -2.23
C THR A 27 25.64 -38.81 -1.37
N SER A 28 26.48 -38.97 -0.35
CA SER A 28 26.49 -40.11 0.54
C SER A 28 25.28 -40.15 1.46
N LEU A 29 24.74 -39.00 1.87
CA LEU A 29 23.50 -38.90 2.65
C LEU A 29 22.29 -39.36 1.82
N ALA A 30 22.17 -38.86 0.59
CA ALA A 30 21.09 -39.23 -0.33
C ALA A 30 21.15 -40.70 -0.74
N ALA A 31 22.33 -41.31 -0.72
CA ALA A 31 22.51 -42.75 -1.03
C ALA A 31 22.27 -43.66 0.19
N LYS A 32 22.15 -43.11 1.40
CA LYS A 32 21.93 -43.89 2.62
C LYS A 32 20.55 -44.55 2.60
N SER A 33 20.51 -45.88 2.95
CA SER A 33 19.25 -46.60 2.97
C SER A 33 18.34 -46.10 4.09
N ILE A 34 17.09 -45.82 3.77
CA ILE A 34 16.06 -45.41 4.73
C ILE A 34 15.81 -46.49 5.80
N SER A 35 16.09 -47.77 5.49
CA SER A 35 15.99 -48.90 6.42
C SER A 35 17.16 -48.99 7.40
N ASP A 36 18.24 -48.23 7.23
CA ASP A 36 19.34 -48.17 8.18
C ASP A 36 18.83 -47.66 9.53
N THR A 37 19.34 -48.26 10.60
CA THR A 37 18.88 -47.94 11.96
C THR A 37 19.80 -46.93 12.70
N ASP A 38 20.77 -46.36 11.99
CA ASP A 38 21.83 -45.51 12.52
C ASP A 38 21.75 -44.06 12.04
N TRP A 39 20.59 -43.57 11.64
CA TRP A 39 20.36 -42.17 11.24
C TRP A 39 20.65 -41.18 12.38
N ASP A 40 20.55 -41.61 13.63
CA ASP A 40 20.93 -40.83 14.81
C ASP A 40 22.45 -40.71 15.00
N ARG A 41 23.26 -41.43 14.21
CA ARG A 41 24.73 -41.45 14.22
C ARG A 41 25.36 -40.80 12.99
N VAL A 42 24.57 -40.06 12.22
CA VAL A 42 25.00 -39.34 11.04
C VAL A 42 25.50 -37.95 11.45
N VAL A 43 26.68 -37.53 10.91
CA VAL A 43 27.19 -36.18 10.98
C VAL A 43 26.94 -35.48 9.65
N THR A 44 26.17 -34.42 9.69
CA THR A 44 25.68 -33.68 8.49
C THR A 44 26.37 -32.36 8.26
N THR A 45 27.49 -32.08 8.92
CA THR A 45 28.24 -30.79 8.80
C THR A 45 28.64 -30.45 7.35
N LEU A 46 28.82 -31.46 6.49
CA LEU A 46 29.17 -31.28 5.08
C LEU A 46 27.94 -31.15 4.16
N VAL A 47 26.74 -31.34 4.70
CA VAL A 47 25.51 -31.34 3.92
C VAL A 47 24.99 -29.91 3.73
N THR A 48 24.70 -29.56 2.50
CA THR A 48 24.13 -28.24 2.11
C THR A 48 22.73 -28.36 1.52
N ASP A 49 22.31 -29.56 1.09
CA ASP A 49 21.01 -29.84 0.49
C ASP A 49 20.40 -31.10 1.12
N MET A 50 19.24 -30.94 1.77
CA MET A 50 18.45 -32.02 2.36
C MET A 50 17.10 -32.17 1.64
N SER A 51 16.96 -31.61 0.45
CA SER A 51 15.70 -31.66 -0.30
C SER A 51 15.29 -33.08 -0.62
N GLY A 52 14.02 -33.42 -0.35
CA GLY A 52 13.44 -34.72 -0.67
C GLY A 52 14.04 -35.94 0.05
N LEU A 53 14.90 -35.74 1.06
CA LEU A 53 15.68 -36.84 1.70
C LEU A 53 14.79 -37.98 2.21
N PHE A 54 13.63 -37.68 2.77
CA PHE A 54 12.66 -38.67 3.26
C PHE A 54 11.31 -38.54 2.51
N ASP A 55 11.34 -38.06 1.27
CA ASP A 55 10.14 -37.89 0.45
C ASP A 55 9.45 -39.24 0.18
N SER A 56 8.26 -39.43 0.69
CA SER A 56 7.48 -40.63 0.55
C SER A 56 6.59 -40.66 -0.71
N THR A 57 6.67 -39.63 -1.55
CA THR A 57 5.85 -39.53 -2.77
C THR A 57 6.59 -39.99 -4.02
N LEU A 58 7.91 -40.15 -3.94
CA LEU A 58 8.78 -40.46 -5.07
C LEU A 58 9.36 -41.88 -5.01
N GLY A 59 9.30 -42.60 -6.12
CA GLY A 59 10.05 -43.81 -6.40
C GLY A 59 9.57 -45.08 -5.68
N SER A 60 10.37 -46.16 -5.81
CA SER A 60 10.08 -47.49 -5.25
C SER A 60 10.19 -47.55 -3.72
N LEU A 61 10.76 -46.53 -3.07
CA LEU A 61 10.96 -46.45 -1.63
C LEU A 61 9.85 -45.69 -0.91
N ALA A 62 8.83 -45.20 -1.61
CA ALA A 62 7.76 -44.38 -1.06
C ALA A 62 7.12 -44.98 0.21
N SER A 63 6.88 -46.31 0.25
CA SER A 63 6.30 -46.96 1.42
C SER A 63 7.24 -47.03 2.63
N GLN A 64 8.56 -47.11 2.41
CA GLN A 64 9.56 -47.12 3.47
C GLN A 64 9.77 -45.71 4.04
N ASN A 65 9.82 -44.69 3.18
CA ASN A 65 9.91 -43.31 3.59
C ASN A 65 8.71 -42.89 4.45
N ARG A 66 7.50 -43.40 4.19
CA ARG A 66 6.30 -43.19 5.02
C ARG A 66 6.43 -43.70 6.44
N ALA A 67 7.28 -44.73 6.68
CA ALA A 67 7.49 -45.37 7.97
C ALA A 67 8.69 -44.81 8.75
N PHE A 68 9.43 -43.83 8.21
CA PHE A 68 10.61 -43.30 8.86
C PHE A 68 10.25 -42.52 10.14
N ASN A 69 10.89 -42.89 11.27
CA ASN A 69 10.68 -42.19 12.56
C ASN A 69 11.93 -42.28 13.46
N GLN A 70 13.13 -42.15 12.90
CA GLN A 70 14.36 -42.13 13.72
C GLN A 70 14.69 -40.70 14.17
N ASN A 71 15.40 -40.62 15.31
CA ASN A 71 15.75 -39.32 15.93
C ASN A 71 16.85 -38.61 15.12
N LEU A 72 16.56 -37.39 14.64
CA LEU A 72 17.47 -36.53 13.87
C LEU A 72 17.94 -35.31 14.63
N SER A 73 17.68 -35.22 15.94
CA SER A 73 18.00 -34.05 16.75
C SER A 73 19.51 -33.76 16.93
N SER A 74 20.37 -34.74 16.60
CA SER A 74 21.83 -34.61 16.64
C SER A 74 22.43 -33.98 15.38
N TRP A 75 21.64 -33.83 14.33
CA TRP A 75 22.13 -33.36 13.03
C TRP A 75 22.63 -31.90 13.09
N ASP A 76 23.74 -31.64 12.39
CA ASP A 76 24.26 -30.30 12.16
C ASP A 76 23.70 -29.77 10.82
N THR A 77 22.80 -28.82 10.91
CA THR A 77 22.14 -28.22 9.73
C THR A 77 22.70 -26.84 9.36
N SER A 78 23.78 -26.41 10.05
CA SER A 78 24.32 -25.04 9.92
C SER A 78 24.85 -24.68 8.53
N ASN A 79 24.99 -25.64 7.62
CA ASN A 79 25.37 -25.40 6.21
C ASN A 79 24.25 -25.69 5.22
N VAL A 80 23.08 -26.10 5.70
CA VAL A 80 21.96 -26.47 4.83
C VAL A 80 21.29 -25.21 4.28
N THR A 81 21.09 -25.18 2.97
CA THR A 81 20.42 -24.07 2.28
C THR A 81 19.05 -24.46 1.70
N ASN A 82 18.79 -25.78 1.55
CA ASN A 82 17.56 -26.30 0.98
C ASN A 82 17.03 -27.47 1.81
N MET A 83 15.80 -27.32 2.33
CA MET A 83 15.06 -28.37 3.06
C MET A 83 13.72 -28.71 2.40
N SER A 84 13.54 -28.31 1.13
CA SER A 84 12.26 -28.52 0.45
C SER A 84 11.92 -30.02 0.36
N ARG A 85 10.63 -30.37 0.56
CA ARG A 85 10.11 -31.74 0.44
C ARG A 85 10.74 -32.77 1.39
N MET A 86 11.54 -32.34 2.39
CA MET A 86 12.37 -33.28 3.17
C MET A 86 11.58 -34.40 3.81
N PHE A 87 10.39 -34.15 4.33
CA PHE A 87 9.55 -35.15 5.01
C PHE A 87 8.17 -35.35 4.35
N ILE A 88 7.97 -34.88 3.13
CA ILE A 88 6.66 -34.95 2.47
C ILE A 88 6.06 -36.35 2.50
N GLY A 89 4.81 -36.44 2.96
CA GLY A 89 4.06 -37.70 3.02
C GLY A 89 4.52 -38.71 4.09
N ASN A 90 5.48 -38.33 4.95
CA ASN A 90 5.95 -39.20 6.04
C ASN A 90 4.95 -39.20 7.19
N VAL A 91 4.03 -40.17 7.22
CA VAL A 91 2.94 -40.24 8.20
C VAL A 91 3.36 -40.86 9.55
N SER A 92 4.53 -41.48 9.61
CA SER A 92 5.05 -42.14 10.82
C SER A 92 5.97 -41.23 11.64
N LEU A 93 6.41 -40.11 11.07
CA LEU A 93 7.25 -39.13 11.77
C LEU A 93 6.50 -38.58 12.97
N SER A 94 7.01 -38.79 14.17
CA SER A 94 6.35 -38.45 15.43
C SER A 94 7.04 -37.33 16.13
N SER A 95 6.30 -36.32 16.59
CA SER A 95 6.81 -35.22 17.38
C SER A 95 7.43 -35.64 18.72
N THR A 96 7.11 -36.84 19.24
CA THR A 96 7.72 -37.38 20.47
C THR A 96 9.16 -37.79 20.26
N ASN A 97 9.56 -38.16 19.05
CA ASN A 97 10.93 -38.56 18.72
C ASN A 97 11.75 -37.44 18.05
N GLN A 98 11.12 -36.31 17.66
CA GLN A 98 11.75 -35.27 16.89
C GLN A 98 11.68 -33.92 17.64
N ASN A 99 12.83 -33.45 18.09
CA ASN A 99 13.00 -32.08 18.57
C ASN A 99 13.95 -31.34 17.60
N PHE A 100 13.38 -30.58 16.69
CA PHE A 100 14.14 -29.85 15.68
C PHE A 100 14.57 -28.46 16.14
N ASN A 101 14.28 -28.03 17.36
CA ASN A 101 14.75 -26.73 17.89
C ASN A 101 16.29 -26.62 17.94
N SER A 102 17.01 -27.74 17.89
CA SER A 102 18.48 -27.73 17.82
C SER A 102 19.03 -27.49 16.41
N TRP A 103 18.19 -27.51 15.38
CA TRP A 103 18.63 -27.28 14.01
C TRP A 103 18.91 -25.79 13.78
N ASP A 104 20.06 -25.51 13.19
CA ASP A 104 20.41 -24.17 12.70
C ASP A 104 19.85 -24.03 11.28
N THR A 105 18.82 -23.20 11.13
CA THR A 105 18.12 -22.97 9.86
C THR A 105 18.46 -21.61 9.21
N SER A 106 19.43 -20.88 9.79
CA SER A 106 19.74 -19.49 9.41
C SER A 106 20.17 -19.30 7.94
N LYS A 107 20.63 -20.38 7.28
CA LYS A 107 21.03 -20.34 5.86
C LYS A 107 19.97 -20.95 4.92
N VAL A 108 18.91 -21.50 5.46
CA VAL A 108 17.90 -22.17 4.62
C VAL A 108 17.10 -21.10 3.85
N THR A 109 17.01 -21.30 2.54
CA THR A 109 16.27 -20.40 1.65
C THR A 109 14.97 -21.01 1.13
N ASP A 110 14.85 -22.33 1.10
CA ASP A 110 13.66 -23.04 0.63
C ASP A 110 13.21 -24.12 1.64
N MET A 111 11.99 -23.95 2.16
CA MET A 111 11.30 -24.90 3.04
C MET A 111 9.99 -25.41 2.42
N SER A 112 9.80 -25.25 1.10
CA SER A 112 8.56 -25.64 0.44
C SER A 112 8.28 -27.14 0.62
N TYR A 113 7.03 -27.50 0.89
CA TYR A 113 6.56 -28.89 1.10
C TYR A 113 7.26 -29.65 2.23
N MET A 114 8.07 -29.02 3.08
CA MET A 114 8.96 -29.72 4.01
C MET A 114 8.26 -30.77 4.88
N PHE A 115 7.08 -30.45 5.39
CA PHE A 115 6.27 -31.34 6.22
C PHE A 115 4.91 -31.69 5.57
N ALA A 116 4.74 -31.44 4.29
CA ALA A 116 3.46 -31.65 3.64
C ALA A 116 2.97 -33.10 3.80
N SER A 117 1.70 -33.28 4.17
CA SER A 117 1.06 -34.58 4.42
C SER A 117 1.74 -35.44 5.50
N THR A 118 2.22 -34.81 6.55
CA THR A 118 2.67 -35.45 7.79
C THR A 118 1.58 -35.34 8.86
N ASP A 119 0.44 -36.00 8.69
CA ASP A 119 -0.84 -35.78 9.40
C ASP A 119 -0.71 -35.71 10.92
N ASN A 120 0.18 -36.48 11.54
CA ASN A 120 0.30 -36.60 13.00
C ASN A 120 1.45 -35.78 13.57
N MET A 121 2.10 -34.94 12.77
CA MET A 121 3.29 -34.23 13.21
C MET A 121 2.96 -32.83 13.76
N ASN A 122 3.51 -32.54 14.95
CA ASN A 122 3.54 -31.22 15.56
C ASN A 122 4.97 -30.93 16.05
N PRO A 123 5.94 -30.72 15.13
CA PRO A 123 7.36 -30.68 15.43
C PRO A 123 7.70 -29.43 16.27
N GLN A 124 8.65 -29.59 17.21
CA GLN A 124 9.20 -28.43 17.94
C GLN A 124 10.19 -27.68 17.03
N ILE A 125 9.76 -26.52 16.53
CA ILE A 125 10.48 -25.68 15.57
C ILE A 125 10.41 -24.17 15.93
N THR A 126 10.03 -23.87 17.16
CA THR A 126 9.79 -22.50 17.61
C THR A 126 11.04 -21.61 17.63
N SER A 127 12.24 -22.23 17.72
CA SER A 127 13.53 -21.54 17.73
C SER A 127 14.19 -21.41 16.35
N TRP A 128 13.53 -21.84 15.29
CA TRP A 128 14.10 -21.74 13.94
C TRP A 128 14.28 -20.27 13.51
N ASP A 129 15.46 -19.99 12.96
CA ASP A 129 15.72 -18.77 12.22
C ASP A 129 15.29 -18.99 10.77
N VAL A 130 14.23 -18.31 10.36
CA VAL A 130 13.68 -18.40 8.99
C VAL A 130 13.90 -17.12 8.19
N SER A 131 14.72 -16.21 8.68
CA SER A 131 14.95 -14.87 8.09
C SER A 131 15.51 -14.91 6.66
N SER A 132 16.20 -16.01 6.29
CA SER A 132 16.71 -16.22 4.94
C SER A 132 15.72 -16.94 4.00
N VAL A 133 14.60 -17.46 4.54
CA VAL A 133 13.65 -18.28 3.75
C VAL A 133 12.83 -17.40 2.83
N ASN A 134 12.82 -17.71 1.54
CA ASN A 134 12.03 -17.01 0.55
C ASN A 134 10.81 -17.81 0.04
N ASN A 135 10.76 -19.12 0.27
CA ASN A 135 9.68 -19.99 -0.17
C ASN A 135 9.22 -20.94 0.94
N MET A 136 7.94 -20.78 1.36
CA MET A 136 7.26 -21.62 2.34
C MET A 136 6.00 -22.30 1.76
N GLU A 137 5.90 -22.36 0.43
CA GLU A 137 4.77 -22.97 -0.25
C GLU A 137 4.54 -24.39 0.23
N TRP A 138 3.28 -24.73 0.60
CA TRP A 138 2.87 -26.08 1.06
C TRP A 138 3.61 -26.61 2.29
N MET A 139 4.36 -25.81 3.04
CA MET A 139 5.26 -26.31 4.10
C MET A 139 4.56 -27.20 5.12
N PHE A 140 3.34 -26.87 5.54
CA PHE A 140 2.53 -27.61 6.50
C PHE A 140 1.21 -28.10 5.90
N PHE A 141 1.12 -28.24 4.57
CA PHE A 141 -0.08 -28.77 3.92
C PHE A 141 -0.49 -30.11 4.52
N ASN A 142 -1.77 -30.22 4.93
CA ASN A 142 -2.33 -31.43 5.54
C ASN A 142 -1.49 -31.95 6.75
N CYS A 143 -0.90 -31.02 7.52
CA CYS A 143 -0.34 -31.31 8.84
C CYS A 143 -1.42 -31.04 9.90
N ARG A 144 -2.39 -31.93 10.02
CA ARG A 144 -3.63 -31.69 10.77
C ARG A 144 -3.40 -31.29 12.21
N LEU A 145 -2.40 -31.88 12.89
CA LEU A 145 -2.09 -31.62 14.30
C LEU A 145 -1.11 -30.46 14.52
N PHE A 146 -0.57 -29.83 13.45
CA PHE A 146 0.39 -28.76 13.60
C PHE A 146 -0.22 -27.54 14.32
N ASN A 147 0.38 -27.14 15.45
CA ASN A 147 -0.06 -25.96 16.24
C ASN A 147 1.08 -25.38 17.08
N GLN A 148 2.29 -25.24 16.54
CA GLN A 148 3.43 -24.64 17.25
C GLN A 148 3.37 -23.11 17.21
N ALA A 149 3.87 -22.48 18.30
CA ALA A 149 3.92 -21.02 18.43
C ALA A 149 5.05 -20.43 17.58
N ILE A 150 4.77 -20.16 16.32
CA ILE A 150 5.72 -19.65 15.32
C ILE A 150 5.56 -18.12 15.06
N GLY A 151 4.85 -17.42 15.92
CA GLY A 151 4.64 -15.97 15.78
C GLY A 151 5.90 -15.11 15.85
N SER A 152 7.00 -15.66 16.43
CA SER A 152 8.31 -14.99 16.50
C SER A 152 9.17 -15.17 15.23
N TRP A 153 8.73 -15.95 14.25
CA TRP A 153 9.48 -16.14 13.00
C TRP A 153 9.60 -14.83 12.23
N ASP A 154 10.80 -14.51 11.76
CA ASP A 154 11.01 -13.44 10.79
C ASP A 154 10.76 -13.95 9.37
N VAL A 155 9.57 -13.65 8.85
CA VAL A 155 9.14 -14.05 7.51
C VAL A 155 9.31 -12.94 6.46
N SER A 156 10.07 -11.90 6.77
CA SER A 156 10.18 -10.69 5.93
C SER A 156 10.78 -10.94 4.54
N SER A 157 11.55 -12.03 4.38
CA SER A 157 12.11 -12.45 3.09
C SER A 157 11.18 -13.35 2.28
N VAL A 158 10.07 -13.86 2.86
CA VAL A 158 9.21 -14.84 2.20
C VAL A 158 8.38 -14.16 1.10
N THR A 159 8.43 -14.74 -0.10
CA THR A 159 7.67 -14.26 -1.27
C THR A 159 6.47 -15.13 -1.61
N ASN A 160 6.48 -16.42 -1.24
CA ASN A 160 5.42 -17.37 -1.51
C ASN A 160 5.01 -18.13 -0.24
N MET A 161 3.75 -17.94 0.19
CA MET A 161 3.12 -18.64 1.32
C MET A 161 1.89 -19.45 0.87
N SER A 162 1.75 -19.69 -0.45
CA SER A 162 0.57 -20.42 -0.95
C SER A 162 0.47 -21.80 -0.31
N VAL A 163 -0.75 -22.18 0.08
CA VAL A 163 -1.09 -23.50 0.65
C VAL A 163 -0.36 -23.84 1.96
N MET A 164 0.39 -22.89 2.58
CA MET A 164 1.28 -23.17 3.71
C MET A 164 0.59 -23.86 4.89
N PHE A 165 -0.60 -23.44 5.27
CA PHE A 165 -1.40 -24.00 6.37
C PHE A 165 -2.70 -24.65 5.88
N SER A 166 -2.77 -25.01 4.62
CA SER A 166 -3.96 -25.68 4.08
C SER A 166 -4.15 -27.04 4.76
N GLN A 167 -5.38 -27.31 5.21
CA GLN A 167 -5.75 -28.54 5.94
C GLN A 167 -4.96 -28.75 7.26
N THR A 168 -4.54 -27.68 7.91
CA THR A 168 -4.01 -27.71 9.28
C THR A 168 -5.17 -27.50 10.26
N ASP A 169 -5.91 -28.56 10.56
CA ASP A 169 -7.20 -28.47 11.28
C ASP A 169 -7.12 -27.71 12.60
N TYR A 170 -6.03 -27.86 13.36
CA TYR A 170 -5.88 -27.30 14.71
C TYR A 170 -5.00 -26.05 14.79
N PHE A 171 -4.41 -25.60 13.67
CA PHE A 171 -3.54 -24.42 13.71
C PHE A 171 -4.32 -23.16 14.07
N ASN A 172 -3.98 -22.54 15.20
CA ASN A 172 -4.58 -21.29 15.67
C ASN A 172 -3.59 -20.46 16.49
N GLN A 173 -2.31 -20.40 16.08
CA GLN A 173 -1.30 -19.60 16.77
C GLN A 173 -1.29 -18.18 16.25
N ASN A 174 -0.95 -17.25 17.17
CA ASN A 174 -0.86 -15.83 16.82
C ASN A 174 0.34 -15.57 15.87
N ILE A 175 0.04 -15.21 14.65
CA ILE A 175 0.98 -14.83 13.59
C ILE A 175 0.72 -13.39 13.08
N GLY A 176 -0.07 -12.61 13.82
CA GLY A 176 -0.44 -11.24 13.42
C GLY A 176 0.73 -10.27 13.35
N SER A 177 1.87 -10.58 14.02
CA SER A 177 3.10 -9.80 13.99
C SER A 177 4.03 -10.08 12.80
N TRP A 178 3.69 -11.03 11.94
CA TRP A 178 4.53 -11.36 10.77
C TRP A 178 4.65 -10.18 9.81
N ASN A 179 5.86 -9.89 9.35
CA ASN A 179 6.09 -8.95 8.27
C ASN A 179 5.89 -9.63 6.92
N THR A 180 4.74 -9.39 6.29
CA THR A 180 4.34 -10.01 5.03
C THR A 180 4.61 -9.16 3.79
N SER A 181 5.32 -8.03 3.94
CA SER A 181 5.51 -7.02 2.89
C SER A 181 6.25 -7.51 1.63
N SER A 182 6.86 -8.70 1.67
CA SER A 182 7.49 -9.32 0.49
C SER A 182 6.62 -10.36 -0.21
N VAL A 183 5.48 -10.75 0.39
CA VAL A 183 4.66 -11.86 -0.12
C VAL A 183 3.88 -11.43 -1.35
N THR A 184 3.92 -12.27 -2.39
CA THR A 184 3.20 -12.05 -3.66
C THR A 184 2.08 -13.06 -3.89
N ASN A 185 2.11 -14.22 -3.22
CA ASN A 185 1.12 -15.28 -3.37
C ASN A 185 0.71 -15.85 -2.01
N MET A 186 -0.60 -15.75 -1.69
CA MET A 186 -1.24 -16.31 -0.49
C MET A 186 -2.39 -17.26 -0.85
N GLY A 187 -2.46 -17.73 -2.09
CA GLY A 187 -3.54 -18.63 -2.53
C GLY A 187 -3.64 -19.86 -1.64
N SER A 188 -4.85 -20.23 -1.21
CA SER A 188 -5.15 -21.39 -0.36
C SER A 188 -4.37 -21.48 0.96
N MET A 189 -3.76 -20.36 1.46
CA MET A 189 -2.88 -20.42 2.62
C MET A 189 -3.54 -21.04 3.85
N PHE A 190 -4.81 -20.78 4.10
CA PHE A 190 -5.62 -21.32 5.20
C PHE A 190 -6.81 -22.15 4.72
N TYR A 191 -6.70 -22.75 3.52
CA TYR A 191 -7.75 -23.63 3.00
C TYR A 191 -8.05 -24.76 3.98
N SER A 192 -9.29 -24.89 4.44
CA SER A 192 -9.69 -25.87 5.45
C SER A 192 -8.86 -25.88 6.75
N ALA A 193 -8.28 -24.73 7.13
CA ALA A 193 -7.72 -24.52 8.46
C ALA A 193 -8.87 -24.27 9.45
N LEU A 194 -9.45 -25.34 10.01
CA LEU A 194 -10.78 -25.32 10.62
C LEU A 194 -10.87 -24.43 11.86
N GLU A 195 -9.83 -24.39 12.70
CA GLU A 195 -9.79 -23.64 13.96
C GLU A 195 -9.10 -22.28 13.83
N PHE A 196 -8.51 -21.93 12.67
CA PHE A 196 -7.77 -20.68 12.51
C PHE A 196 -8.70 -19.47 12.62
N ASN A 197 -8.41 -18.58 13.60
CA ASN A 197 -9.15 -17.33 13.81
C ASN A 197 -8.27 -16.24 14.46
N GLN A 198 -7.00 -16.13 14.09
CA GLN A 198 -6.12 -15.09 14.64
C GLN A 198 -6.24 -13.78 13.85
N ASN A 199 -6.04 -12.67 14.56
CA ASN A 199 -6.05 -11.35 13.94
C ASN A 199 -4.81 -11.17 13.05
N ILE A 200 -5.04 -11.07 11.76
CA ILE A 200 -4.05 -10.82 10.69
C ILE A 200 -4.35 -9.54 9.91
N GLY A 201 -5.24 -8.69 10.42
CA GLY A 201 -5.58 -7.40 9.78
C GLY A 201 -4.37 -6.47 9.63
N GLY A 202 -3.32 -6.65 10.46
CA GLY A 202 -2.09 -5.86 10.36
C GLY A 202 -1.09 -6.31 9.29
N TRP A 203 -1.38 -7.37 8.54
CA TRP A 203 -0.48 -7.83 7.46
C TRP A 203 -0.42 -6.84 6.31
N ASP A 204 0.80 -6.59 5.80
CA ASP A 204 0.99 -5.87 4.55
C ASP A 204 0.81 -6.85 3.38
N VAL A 205 -0.29 -6.68 2.64
CA VAL A 205 -0.64 -7.50 1.47
C VAL A 205 -0.51 -6.73 0.16
N SER A 206 0.08 -5.54 0.18
CA SER A 206 0.15 -4.60 -0.97
C SER A 206 0.91 -5.14 -2.19
N LYS A 207 1.63 -6.25 -2.05
CA LYS A 207 2.29 -6.93 -3.18
C LYS A 207 1.60 -8.22 -3.60
N VAL A 208 0.57 -8.66 -2.87
CA VAL A 208 -0.11 -9.91 -3.17
C VAL A 208 -0.95 -9.78 -4.44
N THR A 209 -0.83 -10.75 -5.35
CA THR A 209 -1.60 -10.78 -6.59
C THR A 209 -2.63 -11.90 -6.62
N ASN A 210 -2.47 -12.94 -5.79
CA ASN A 210 -3.35 -14.09 -5.72
C ASN A 210 -3.73 -14.43 -4.28
N MET A 211 -5.04 -14.41 -3.99
CA MET A 211 -5.66 -14.81 -2.72
C MET A 211 -6.75 -15.87 -2.94
N SER A 212 -6.74 -16.58 -4.08
CA SER A 212 -7.76 -17.59 -4.36
C SER A 212 -7.83 -18.65 -3.26
N SER A 213 -9.04 -19.00 -2.84
CA SER A 213 -9.32 -20.03 -1.81
C SER A 213 -8.60 -19.81 -0.46
N MET A 214 -8.12 -18.59 -0.14
CA MET A 214 -7.25 -18.34 1.02
C MET A 214 -7.88 -18.82 2.34
N PHE A 215 -9.18 -18.60 2.53
CA PHE A 215 -9.95 -19.02 3.70
C PHE A 215 -11.08 -19.99 3.35
N HIS A 216 -10.97 -20.69 2.21
CA HIS A 216 -11.97 -21.70 1.84
C HIS A 216 -12.14 -22.71 2.97
N SER A 217 -13.37 -22.91 3.43
CA SER A 217 -13.69 -23.82 4.54
C SER A 217 -12.95 -23.53 5.87
N ALA A 218 -12.40 -22.35 6.07
CA ALA A 218 -11.88 -21.88 7.36
C ALA A 218 -13.06 -21.53 8.29
N ARG A 219 -13.65 -22.54 8.91
CA ARG A 219 -14.99 -22.47 9.54
C ARG A 219 -15.08 -21.58 10.77
N ARG A 220 -13.94 -21.23 11.40
CA ARG A 220 -13.88 -20.34 12.57
C ARG A 220 -13.39 -18.94 12.21
N PHE A 221 -12.84 -18.72 11.02
CA PHE A 221 -12.25 -17.45 10.65
C PHE A 221 -13.32 -16.35 10.54
N ASN A 222 -13.14 -15.29 11.35
CA ASN A 222 -14.05 -14.13 11.39
C ASN A 222 -13.31 -12.86 11.85
N GLN A 223 -12.18 -12.54 11.23
CA GLN A 223 -11.41 -11.34 11.57
C GLN A 223 -11.67 -10.21 10.58
N ASP A 224 -11.47 -8.98 11.04
CA ASP A 224 -11.56 -7.76 10.22
C ASP A 224 -10.32 -7.67 9.31
N LEU A 225 -10.54 -7.49 8.02
CA LEU A 225 -9.51 -7.38 6.98
C LEU A 225 -9.60 -6.04 6.22
N ASN A 226 -10.34 -5.07 6.74
CA ASN A 226 -10.62 -3.81 6.05
C ASN A 226 -9.37 -2.95 5.80
N SER A 227 -8.31 -3.17 6.57
CA SER A 227 -7.01 -2.48 6.43
C SER A 227 -6.11 -3.06 5.32
N TRP A 228 -6.48 -4.18 4.71
CA TRP A 228 -5.66 -4.80 3.65
C TRP A 228 -5.72 -3.98 2.36
N ASP A 229 -4.54 -3.62 1.83
CA ASP A 229 -4.41 -3.07 0.48
C ASP A 229 -4.44 -4.21 -0.55
N VAL A 230 -5.61 -4.46 -1.12
CA VAL A 230 -5.83 -5.52 -2.13
C VAL A 230 -5.79 -4.99 -3.57
N SER A 231 -5.33 -3.75 -3.78
CA SER A 231 -5.35 -3.06 -5.07
C SER A 231 -4.59 -3.78 -6.20
N LYS A 232 -3.65 -4.68 -5.85
CA LYS A 232 -2.92 -5.50 -6.84
C LYS A 232 -3.46 -6.92 -6.98
N VAL A 233 -4.44 -7.31 -6.18
CA VAL A 233 -4.98 -8.66 -6.23
C VAL A 233 -5.84 -8.84 -7.49
N THR A 234 -5.52 -9.84 -8.29
CA THR A 234 -6.26 -10.14 -9.52
C THR A 234 -7.24 -11.31 -9.38
N ASN A 235 -7.04 -12.17 -8.38
CA ASN A 235 -7.84 -13.37 -8.17
C ASN A 235 -8.17 -13.57 -6.70
N ILE A 236 -9.46 -13.50 -6.35
CA ILE A 236 -10.03 -13.82 -5.04
C ILE A 236 -11.05 -14.96 -5.12
N SER A 237 -11.04 -15.76 -6.20
CA SER A 237 -12.00 -16.86 -6.38
C SER A 237 -12.02 -17.79 -5.17
N ALA A 238 -13.21 -18.18 -4.73
CA ALA A 238 -13.44 -19.08 -3.59
C ALA A 238 -12.78 -18.62 -2.26
N MET A 239 -12.40 -17.33 -2.12
CA MET A 239 -11.60 -16.86 -0.97
C MET A 239 -12.25 -17.18 0.37
N PHE A 240 -13.56 -17.02 0.49
CA PHE A 240 -14.35 -17.30 1.68
C PHE A 240 -15.40 -18.40 1.44
N GLU A 241 -15.23 -19.23 0.40
CA GLU A 241 -16.14 -20.35 0.13
C GLU A 241 -16.23 -21.24 1.36
N SER A 242 -17.46 -21.51 1.84
CA SER A 242 -17.72 -22.31 3.05
C SER A 242 -17.07 -21.81 4.35
N ALA A 243 -16.63 -20.56 4.41
CA ALA A 243 -16.25 -19.88 5.65
C ALA A 243 -17.51 -19.43 6.39
N ILE A 244 -18.19 -20.38 7.03
CA ILE A 244 -19.59 -20.26 7.47
C ILE A 244 -19.84 -19.16 8.50
N VAL A 245 -18.84 -18.77 9.30
CA VAL A 245 -18.98 -17.71 10.31
C VAL A 245 -18.44 -16.36 9.87
N PHE A 246 -17.75 -16.32 8.72
CA PHE A 246 -17.08 -15.11 8.25
C PHE A 246 -18.09 -13.97 8.01
N ASN A 247 -17.87 -12.87 8.71
CA ASN A 247 -18.55 -11.59 8.53
C ASN A 247 -17.62 -10.42 8.89
N GLY A 248 -16.29 -10.60 8.73
CA GLY A 248 -15.30 -9.54 8.93
C GLY A 248 -15.48 -8.42 7.91
N ASN A 249 -15.14 -7.19 8.32
CA ASN A 249 -15.26 -6.04 7.45
C ASN A 249 -14.23 -6.09 6.31
N ILE A 250 -14.70 -5.87 5.08
CA ILE A 250 -13.93 -5.81 3.82
C ILE A 250 -14.50 -4.72 2.88
N SER A 251 -15.29 -3.79 3.42
CA SER A 251 -16.03 -2.81 2.62
C SER A 251 -15.15 -1.79 1.91
N SER A 252 -13.96 -1.50 2.43
CA SER A 252 -13.02 -0.52 1.84
C SER A 252 -12.01 -1.13 0.86
N TRP A 253 -12.14 -2.41 0.51
CA TRP A 253 -11.21 -3.03 -0.44
C TRP A 253 -11.27 -2.40 -1.82
N ASP A 254 -10.12 -2.00 -2.36
CA ASP A 254 -9.99 -1.64 -3.77
C ASP A 254 -9.92 -2.92 -4.62
N THR A 255 -11.06 -3.29 -5.19
CA THR A 255 -11.21 -4.49 -6.02
C THR A 255 -10.99 -4.24 -7.51
N SER A 256 -10.55 -3.05 -7.90
CA SER A 256 -10.44 -2.60 -9.30
C SER A 256 -9.53 -3.47 -10.17
N SER A 257 -8.55 -4.17 -9.57
CA SER A 257 -7.67 -5.10 -10.30
C SER A 257 -8.22 -6.53 -10.41
N VAL A 258 -9.30 -6.86 -9.68
CA VAL A 258 -9.81 -8.23 -9.61
C VAL A 258 -10.51 -8.62 -10.91
N THR A 259 -10.16 -9.78 -11.45
CA THR A 259 -10.76 -10.34 -12.68
C THR A 259 -11.62 -11.58 -12.42
N ASN A 260 -11.38 -12.29 -11.32
CA ASN A 260 -12.10 -13.51 -10.96
C ASN A 260 -12.62 -13.46 -9.52
N MET A 261 -13.94 -13.41 -9.39
CA MET A 261 -14.70 -13.43 -8.14
C MET A 261 -15.62 -14.66 -8.03
N SER A 262 -15.35 -15.74 -8.80
CA SER A 262 -16.18 -16.94 -8.72
C SER A 262 -16.15 -17.53 -7.31
N ARG A 263 -17.31 -17.93 -6.79
CA ARG A 263 -17.47 -18.62 -5.48
C ARG A 263 -16.96 -17.85 -4.24
N VAL A 264 -16.69 -16.55 -4.32
CA VAL A 264 -16.04 -15.81 -3.21
C VAL A 264 -16.76 -16.04 -1.89
N PHE A 265 -18.09 -15.98 -1.88
CA PHE A 265 -18.93 -16.16 -0.69
C PHE A 265 -19.86 -17.38 -0.80
N GLU A 266 -19.56 -18.35 -1.68
CA GLU A 266 -20.34 -19.59 -1.77
C GLU A 266 -20.39 -20.27 -0.42
N SER A 267 -21.60 -20.50 0.11
CA SER A 267 -21.84 -21.12 1.44
C SER A 267 -21.22 -20.36 2.64
N ALA A 268 -20.83 -19.09 2.49
CA ALA A 268 -20.47 -18.20 3.59
C ALA A 268 -21.75 -17.70 4.28
N SER A 269 -22.36 -18.55 5.09
CA SER A 269 -23.74 -18.38 5.57
C SER A 269 -23.94 -17.10 6.38
N ASN A 270 -22.94 -16.62 7.12
CA ASN A 270 -23.06 -15.43 7.97
C ASN A 270 -22.63 -14.14 7.28
N PHE A 271 -22.05 -14.20 6.08
CA PHE A 271 -21.53 -13.02 5.41
C PHE A 271 -22.66 -12.03 5.05
N ASN A 272 -22.51 -10.78 5.49
CA ASN A 272 -23.44 -9.70 5.19
C ASN A 272 -22.81 -8.30 5.28
N GLN A 273 -21.52 -8.16 4.92
CA GLN A 273 -20.89 -6.84 4.87
C GLN A 273 -21.31 -6.07 3.63
N ASP A 274 -21.37 -4.74 3.77
CA ASP A 274 -21.65 -3.84 2.64
C ASP A 274 -20.46 -3.82 1.69
N ILE A 275 -20.66 -4.35 0.50
CA ILE A 275 -19.69 -4.41 -0.60
C ILE A 275 -20.21 -3.70 -1.87
N GLY A 276 -21.28 -2.89 -1.73
CA GLY A 276 -21.87 -2.15 -2.83
C GLY A 276 -20.89 -1.22 -3.55
N ASN A 277 -19.89 -0.73 -2.83
CA ASN A 277 -18.85 0.17 -3.36
C ASN A 277 -17.66 -0.55 -4.03
N TRP A 278 -17.66 -1.89 -4.09
CA TRP A 278 -16.57 -2.59 -4.79
C TRP A 278 -16.56 -2.27 -6.28
N ASN A 279 -15.38 -1.93 -6.80
CA ASN A 279 -15.20 -1.78 -8.24
C ASN A 279 -15.04 -3.15 -8.88
N VAL A 280 -16.07 -3.60 -9.56
CA VAL A 280 -16.12 -4.93 -10.23
C VAL A 280 -16.03 -4.84 -11.75
N SER A 281 -15.71 -3.67 -12.30
CA SER A 281 -15.72 -3.41 -13.74
C SER A 281 -14.74 -4.26 -14.54
N ASN A 282 -13.67 -4.77 -13.91
CA ASN A 282 -12.71 -5.69 -14.53
C ASN A 282 -13.05 -7.18 -14.35
N VAL A 283 -14.09 -7.49 -13.56
CA VAL A 283 -14.44 -8.89 -13.28
C VAL A 283 -15.10 -9.54 -14.50
N THR A 284 -14.62 -10.73 -14.83
CA THR A 284 -15.15 -11.54 -15.93
C THR A 284 -15.85 -12.82 -15.48
N ASN A 285 -15.69 -13.19 -14.19
CA ASN A 285 -16.30 -14.40 -13.65
C ASN A 285 -16.79 -14.17 -12.22
N MET A 286 -18.10 -14.24 -12.01
CA MET A 286 -18.80 -14.21 -10.72
C MET A 286 -19.67 -15.45 -10.50
N SER A 287 -19.41 -16.57 -11.21
CA SER A 287 -20.22 -17.78 -11.06
C SER A 287 -20.24 -18.24 -9.60
N ARG A 288 -21.43 -18.57 -9.10
CA ARG A 288 -21.68 -19.09 -7.74
C ARG A 288 -21.28 -18.15 -6.60
N MET A 289 -21.06 -16.84 -6.86
CA MET A 289 -20.47 -15.90 -5.88
C MET A 289 -21.24 -15.87 -4.56
N PHE A 290 -22.55 -15.89 -4.58
CA PHE A 290 -23.43 -15.87 -3.39
C PHE A 290 -24.29 -17.14 -3.25
N THR A 291 -23.95 -18.23 -3.93
CA THR A 291 -24.64 -19.52 -3.76
C THR A 291 -24.65 -19.89 -2.28
N SER A 292 -25.84 -20.09 -1.70
CA SER A 292 -26.00 -20.47 -0.28
C SER A 292 -25.41 -19.48 0.75
N ALA A 293 -25.17 -18.21 0.39
CA ALA A 293 -24.83 -17.13 1.32
C ALA A 293 -26.12 -16.64 2.00
N ALA A 294 -26.57 -17.36 3.02
CA ALA A 294 -27.92 -17.28 3.54
C ALA A 294 -28.29 -15.91 4.15
N ASN A 295 -27.33 -15.19 4.74
CA ASN A 295 -27.58 -13.90 5.40
C ASN A 295 -27.27 -12.68 4.51
N PHE A 296 -26.75 -12.86 3.30
CA PHE A 296 -26.40 -11.73 2.44
C PHE A 296 -27.66 -11.02 1.92
N VAL A 297 -27.77 -9.71 2.23
CA VAL A 297 -28.94 -8.87 1.85
C VAL A 297 -28.54 -7.47 1.36
N GLN A 298 -27.24 -7.23 1.11
CA GLN A 298 -26.74 -5.93 0.73
C GLN A 298 -27.13 -5.52 -0.69
N ASP A 299 -27.14 -4.22 -0.93
CA ASP A 299 -27.44 -3.64 -2.23
C ASP A 299 -26.15 -3.61 -3.08
N ILE A 300 -26.16 -4.32 -4.20
CA ILE A 300 -25.08 -4.36 -5.20
C ILE A 300 -25.56 -3.92 -6.58
N SER A 301 -26.72 -3.25 -6.65
CA SER A 301 -27.30 -2.77 -7.91
C SER A 301 -26.38 -1.77 -8.65
N GLY A 302 -25.51 -1.08 -7.90
CA GLY A 302 -24.52 -0.15 -8.44
C GLY A 302 -23.30 -0.82 -9.10
N TRP A 303 -23.17 -2.15 -9.06
CA TRP A 303 -22.01 -2.82 -9.65
C TRP A 303 -22.00 -2.70 -11.18
N CYS A 304 -20.86 -2.25 -11.69
CA CYS A 304 -20.59 -2.18 -13.14
C CYS A 304 -20.15 -3.55 -13.65
N VAL A 305 -21.06 -4.30 -14.28
CA VAL A 305 -20.82 -5.69 -14.71
C VAL A 305 -20.88 -5.87 -16.22
N PHE A 306 -20.49 -4.85 -16.98
CA PHE A 306 -20.60 -4.84 -18.47
C PHE A 306 -19.81 -5.97 -19.15
N ARG A 307 -18.77 -6.54 -18.49
CA ARG A 307 -18.00 -7.68 -19.00
C ARG A 307 -18.71 -9.02 -18.84
N ILE A 308 -19.83 -9.04 -18.11
CA ILE A 308 -20.62 -10.25 -17.84
C ILE A 308 -22.00 -10.04 -18.44
N SER A 309 -22.19 -10.44 -19.67
CA SER A 309 -23.39 -10.12 -20.49
C SER A 309 -24.71 -10.69 -19.96
N ASN A 310 -24.64 -11.71 -19.10
CA ASN A 310 -25.82 -12.35 -18.51
C ASN A 310 -25.51 -12.76 -17.08
N GLU A 311 -26.54 -12.94 -16.24
CA GLU A 311 -26.37 -13.46 -14.89
C GLU A 311 -25.52 -14.74 -14.91
N PRO A 312 -24.38 -14.79 -14.15
CA PRO A 312 -23.54 -15.96 -14.13
C PRO A 312 -24.25 -17.17 -13.53
N SER A 313 -23.85 -18.38 -13.96
CA SER A 313 -24.44 -19.62 -13.49
C SER A 313 -24.42 -19.71 -11.95
N ASN A 314 -25.59 -19.87 -11.36
CA ASN A 314 -25.77 -19.98 -9.92
C ASN A 314 -25.19 -18.80 -9.12
N PHE A 315 -25.13 -17.59 -9.68
CA PHE A 315 -24.67 -16.39 -8.97
C PHE A 315 -25.35 -16.30 -7.60
N ILE A 316 -26.67 -16.51 -7.58
CA ILE A 316 -27.50 -16.63 -6.40
C ILE A 316 -28.30 -17.92 -6.54
N ASN A 317 -27.87 -19.01 -5.96
CA ASN A 317 -28.68 -20.23 -5.86
C ASN A 317 -28.77 -20.62 -4.38
N SER A 318 -29.87 -20.26 -3.72
CA SER A 318 -30.06 -20.64 -2.33
C SER A 318 -31.27 -21.55 -2.19
N ALA A 319 -31.13 -22.61 -1.44
CA ALA A 319 -32.23 -23.35 -0.87
C ALA A 319 -32.89 -22.61 0.33
N GLY A 320 -32.48 -21.34 0.58
CA GLY A 320 -32.90 -20.54 1.74
C GLY A 320 -34.05 -19.56 1.43
N THR A 321 -34.72 -19.12 2.50
CA THR A 321 -35.88 -18.19 2.50
C THR A 321 -35.44 -16.71 2.37
N ASN A 322 -34.23 -16.41 1.93
CA ASN A 322 -33.72 -15.04 1.86
C ASN A 322 -34.48 -14.24 0.80
N SER A 323 -35.16 -13.18 1.24
CA SER A 323 -35.93 -12.27 0.39
C SER A 323 -35.07 -11.51 -0.63
N TRP A 324 -33.75 -11.36 -0.36
CA TRP A 324 -32.81 -10.66 -1.25
C TRP A 324 -32.74 -11.27 -2.65
N ARG A 325 -32.83 -12.61 -2.77
CA ARG A 325 -32.87 -13.28 -4.07
C ARG A 325 -34.05 -12.84 -4.93
N ALA A 326 -35.20 -12.57 -4.31
CA ALA A 326 -36.41 -12.16 -5.01
C ALA A 326 -36.43 -10.65 -5.28
N ASP A 327 -35.60 -9.88 -4.59
CA ASP A 327 -35.49 -8.44 -4.71
C ASP A 327 -34.42 -8.08 -5.75
N THR A 328 -34.80 -8.19 -7.03
CA THR A 328 -33.90 -7.90 -8.15
C THR A 328 -33.47 -6.43 -8.22
N SER A 329 -34.12 -5.53 -7.45
CA SER A 329 -33.71 -4.12 -7.37
C SER A 329 -32.36 -3.92 -6.70
N LYS A 330 -31.89 -4.92 -5.96
CA LYS A 330 -30.58 -4.92 -5.28
C LYS A 330 -29.48 -5.64 -6.07
N HIS A 331 -29.81 -6.21 -7.22
CA HIS A 331 -28.87 -6.94 -8.06
C HIS A 331 -28.30 -6.03 -9.15
N PRO A 332 -27.08 -6.31 -9.65
CA PRO A 332 -26.56 -5.57 -10.78
C PRO A 332 -27.36 -5.86 -12.06
N GLU A 333 -27.42 -4.91 -12.95
CA GLU A 333 -27.94 -5.12 -14.29
C GLU A 333 -26.83 -5.71 -15.18
N TRP A 334 -27.00 -6.96 -15.60
CA TRP A 334 -25.95 -7.70 -16.30
C TRP A 334 -25.71 -7.17 -17.72
N GLY A 335 -24.43 -7.06 -18.09
CA GLY A 335 -24.00 -6.59 -19.41
C GLY A 335 -23.98 -5.07 -19.54
N VAL A 336 -24.30 -4.35 -18.47
CA VAL A 336 -24.34 -2.89 -18.46
C VAL A 336 -23.58 -2.33 -17.25
N CYS A 337 -23.31 -1.06 -17.30
CA CYS A 337 -22.84 -0.27 -16.18
C CYS A 337 -23.83 0.88 -16.01
N ASN A 338 -24.71 0.76 -15.03
CA ASN A 338 -25.73 1.77 -14.75
C ASN A 338 -25.26 2.86 -13.79
N SER A 339 -24.02 2.75 -13.30
CA SER A 339 -23.45 3.79 -12.46
C SER A 339 -23.19 5.03 -13.33
N ASN A 340 -23.69 6.18 -12.88
CA ASN A 340 -23.17 7.45 -13.38
C ASN A 340 -21.71 7.53 -12.92
N VAL A 341 -20.79 7.55 -13.88
CA VAL A 341 -19.38 7.82 -13.57
C VAL A 341 -19.32 9.09 -12.74
N SER A 342 -18.77 9.01 -11.56
CA SER A 342 -18.46 10.18 -10.74
C SER A 342 -16.95 10.40 -10.69
N VAL A 343 -16.52 11.61 -10.42
CA VAL A 343 -15.12 11.97 -10.24
C VAL A 343 -14.97 12.77 -8.96
N THR A 344 -13.87 12.53 -8.25
CA THR A 344 -13.41 13.44 -7.20
C THR A 344 -12.16 14.13 -7.70
N LEU A 345 -12.20 15.47 -7.75
CA LEU A 345 -11.05 16.29 -8.11
C LEU A 345 -10.35 16.78 -6.84
N THR A 346 -9.04 16.69 -6.85
CA THR A 346 -8.14 17.27 -5.83
C THR A 346 -6.93 17.88 -6.51
N ASP A 347 -6.24 18.75 -5.82
CA ASP A 347 -5.00 19.37 -6.31
C ASP A 347 -3.97 19.53 -5.20
N THR A 348 -2.78 19.99 -5.56
CA THR A 348 -1.65 20.19 -4.65
C THR A 348 -1.54 21.62 -4.12
N ASP A 349 -2.37 22.53 -4.60
CA ASP A 349 -2.40 23.89 -4.08
C ASP A 349 -3.28 23.97 -2.82
N ALA A 350 -2.79 24.67 -1.79
CA ALA A 350 -3.43 24.64 -0.46
C ALA A 350 -4.54 25.67 -0.30
N ASP A 351 -4.53 26.74 -1.10
CA ASP A 351 -5.42 27.90 -0.95
C ASP A 351 -6.09 28.36 -2.25
N ASN A 352 -5.80 27.71 -3.36
CA ASN A 352 -6.30 28.01 -4.71
C ASN A 352 -5.90 29.40 -5.23
N LEU A 353 -4.78 29.96 -4.74
CA LEU A 353 -4.24 31.25 -5.14
C LEU A 353 -2.91 31.02 -5.87
N LEU A 354 -2.90 31.24 -7.17
CA LEU A 354 -1.75 30.93 -8.03
C LEU A 354 -0.95 32.20 -8.40
N ALA A 355 0.38 32.05 -8.37
CA ALA A 355 1.33 32.96 -9.02
C ALA A 355 1.69 32.48 -10.43
N ALA A 356 2.31 33.34 -11.22
CA ALA A 356 2.78 32.96 -12.56
C ALA A 356 3.74 31.75 -12.59
N SER A 357 4.58 31.63 -11.57
CA SER A 357 5.60 30.55 -11.48
C SER A 357 5.11 29.24 -10.87
N ASP A 358 3.82 29.14 -10.53
CA ASP A 358 3.31 27.96 -9.82
C ASP A 358 3.11 26.77 -10.74
N THR A 359 3.24 25.61 -10.13
CA THR A 359 2.96 24.32 -10.77
C THR A 359 1.99 23.55 -9.89
N VAL A 360 0.81 23.24 -10.42
CA VAL A 360 -0.26 22.56 -9.70
C VAL A 360 -0.48 21.18 -10.30
N THR A 361 -0.52 20.15 -9.45
CA THR A 361 -0.92 18.81 -9.88
C THR A 361 -2.40 18.60 -9.56
N ILE A 362 -3.22 18.47 -10.60
CA ILE A 362 -4.64 18.19 -10.50
C ILE A 362 -4.84 16.67 -10.62
N THR A 363 -5.50 16.07 -9.65
CA THR A 363 -5.80 14.63 -9.61
C THR A 363 -7.29 14.41 -9.76
N ALA A 364 -7.67 13.50 -10.67
CA ALA A 364 -9.04 13.04 -10.89
C ALA A 364 -9.14 11.56 -10.51
N ALA A 365 -9.92 11.26 -9.46
CA ALA A 365 -10.25 9.90 -9.05
C ALA A 365 -11.66 9.57 -9.55
N PHE A 366 -11.76 8.66 -10.52
CA PHE A 366 -13.03 8.20 -11.07
C PHE A 366 -13.57 7.03 -10.25
N SER A 367 -14.90 6.95 -10.14
CA SER A 367 -15.58 5.85 -9.43
C SER A 367 -15.41 4.49 -10.11
N GLU A 368 -14.98 4.47 -11.36
CA GLU A 368 -14.85 3.24 -12.16
C GLU A 368 -13.81 3.38 -13.28
N ALA A 369 -13.44 2.24 -13.88
CA ALA A 369 -12.37 2.18 -14.87
C ALA A 369 -12.74 2.91 -16.18
N MET A 370 -11.83 3.74 -16.67
CA MET A 370 -11.99 4.49 -17.89
C MET A 370 -11.60 3.66 -19.13
N SER A 371 -12.38 3.76 -20.20
CA SER A 371 -12.11 3.09 -21.49
C SER A 371 -10.91 3.67 -22.24
N ALA A 372 -10.62 4.94 -21.99
CA ALA A 372 -9.47 5.65 -22.51
C ALA A 372 -8.95 6.63 -21.45
N THR A 373 -7.73 7.11 -21.64
CA THR A 373 -7.16 8.15 -20.77
C THR A 373 -8.07 9.38 -20.73
N PRO A 374 -8.58 9.80 -19.56
CA PRO A 374 -9.38 11.01 -19.41
C PRO A 374 -8.64 12.27 -19.86
N THR A 375 -9.40 13.28 -20.16
CA THR A 375 -8.86 14.57 -20.59
C THR A 375 -9.26 15.68 -19.62
N ILE A 376 -8.40 16.70 -19.53
CA ILE A 376 -8.62 17.89 -18.73
C ILE A 376 -8.82 19.12 -19.63
N PHE A 377 -9.65 20.03 -19.16
CA PHE A 377 -9.87 21.36 -19.71
C PHE A 377 -9.72 22.38 -18.59
N ILE A 378 -8.95 23.45 -18.82
CA ILE A 378 -8.83 24.58 -17.88
C ILE A 378 -9.35 25.81 -18.62
N ALA A 379 -10.50 26.31 -18.17
CA ALA A 379 -11.18 27.43 -18.81
C ALA A 379 -10.29 28.67 -18.82
N GLY A 380 -10.22 29.39 -19.95
CA GLY A 380 -9.41 30.59 -20.10
C GLY A 380 -7.94 30.35 -20.47
N THR A 381 -7.53 29.09 -20.61
CA THR A 381 -6.17 28.71 -21.03
C THR A 381 -6.18 27.97 -22.37
N SER A 382 -4.98 27.65 -22.90
CA SER A 382 -4.83 26.77 -24.05
C SER A 382 -5.02 25.28 -23.72
N ILE A 383 -5.23 24.93 -22.45
CA ILE A 383 -5.41 23.56 -21.97
C ILE A 383 -6.83 23.12 -22.28
N SER A 384 -7.00 22.42 -23.41
CA SER A 384 -8.29 21.93 -23.87
C SER A 384 -8.14 20.50 -24.37
N GLY A 385 -8.78 19.53 -23.69
CA GLY A 385 -8.74 18.12 -24.06
C GLY A 385 -7.34 17.48 -23.92
N GLN A 386 -6.49 18.01 -23.04
CA GLN A 386 -5.19 17.42 -22.78
C GLN A 386 -5.34 16.11 -22.00
N ARG A 387 -4.55 15.08 -22.38
CA ARG A 387 -4.60 13.79 -21.73
C ARG A 387 -3.96 13.84 -20.34
N MET A 388 -4.64 13.26 -19.37
CA MET A 388 -4.10 13.05 -18.03
C MET A 388 -3.19 11.81 -18.00
N THR A 389 -2.34 11.70 -16.99
CA THR A 389 -1.45 10.54 -16.79
C THR A 389 -2.06 9.63 -15.72
N LYS A 390 -2.23 8.33 -16.01
CA LYS A 390 -2.72 7.36 -15.01
C LYS A 390 -1.69 7.20 -13.89
N ILE A 391 -2.13 7.30 -12.65
CA ILE A 391 -1.31 6.98 -11.48
C ILE A 391 -1.58 5.52 -11.05
N SER A 392 -0.62 4.91 -10.34
CA SER A 392 -0.55 3.46 -10.11
C SER A 392 -1.62 2.88 -9.17
N VAL A 393 -2.49 3.69 -8.58
CA VAL A 393 -3.51 3.27 -7.62
C VAL A 393 -4.90 3.58 -8.17
N GLY A 394 -5.71 2.53 -8.42
CA GLY A 394 -7.11 2.65 -8.83
C GLY A 394 -7.31 3.31 -10.19
N ASP A 395 -8.47 3.96 -10.36
CA ASP A 395 -8.85 4.70 -11.57
C ASP A 395 -8.59 6.21 -11.41
N SER A 396 -7.40 6.53 -10.93
CA SER A 396 -6.94 7.89 -10.69
C SER A 396 -5.96 8.34 -11.75
N TYR A 397 -6.08 9.60 -12.13
CA TYR A 397 -5.30 10.24 -13.18
C TYR A 397 -4.84 11.61 -12.71
N GLN A 398 -3.69 12.07 -13.17
CA GLN A 398 -3.14 13.37 -12.83
C GLN A 398 -2.77 14.17 -14.06
N TYR A 399 -2.82 15.48 -13.91
CA TYR A 399 -2.31 16.46 -14.87
C TYR A 399 -1.52 17.52 -14.12
N VAL A 400 -0.32 17.82 -14.60
CA VAL A 400 0.53 18.87 -14.03
C VAL A 400 0.30 20.13 -14.86
N TRP A 401 -0.28 21.15 -14.23
CA TRP A 401 -0.43 22.47 -14.82
C TRP A 401 0.73 23.36 -14.37
N ASP A 402 1.61 23.68 -15.28
CA ASP A 402 2.64 24.71 -15.17
C ASP A 402 2.01 26.02 -15.69
N VAL A 403 1.79 26.98 -14.79
CA VAL A 403 0.96 28.17 -15.05
C VAL A 403 1.56 29.05 -16.15
N ASP A 404 2.87 29.21 -16.21
CA ASP A 404 3.57 30.01 -17.24
C ASP A 404 4.05 29.19 -18.45
N ASN A 405 3.77 27.88 -18.47
CA ASN A 405 4.23 26.93 -19.49
C ASN A 405 5.77 26.94 -19.68
N GLY A 406 6.54 27.30 -18.67
CA GLY A 406 7.99 27.38 -18.72
C GLY A 406 8.53 28.47 -19.65
N ASN A 407 7.67 29.35 -20.17
CA ASN A 407 8.02 30.41 -21.12
C ASN A 407 7.84 31.83 -20.55
N ASN A 408 7.54 31.95 -19.26
CA ASN A 408 7.24 33.21 -18.59
C ASN A 408 6.06 34.00 -19.24
N THR A 409 5.05 33.24 -19.73
CA THR A 409 3.83 33.77 -20.37
C THR A 409 2.60 33.20 -19.68
N ALA A 410 2.43 33.53 -18.40
CA ALA A 410 1.24 33.13 -17.65
C ALA A 410 -0.04 33.70 -18.32
N PRO A 411 -1.18 33.03 -18.16
CA PRO A 411 -2.48 33.60 -18.50
C PRO A 411 -2.70 34.93 -17.76
N SER A 412 -3.69 35.74 -18.16
CA SER A 412 -4.03 36.98 -17.47
C SER A 412 -4.64 36.69 -16.10
N ASP A 413 -4.52 37.66 -15.17
CA ASP A 413 -5.16 37.56 -13.85
C ASP A 413 -6.65 37.27 -13.97
N GLY A 414 -7.14 36.40 -13.09
CA GLY A 414 -8.53 35.99 -13.12
C GLY A 414 -8.80 34.63 -12.49
N THR A 415 -10.02 34.15 -12.67
CA THR A 415 -10.47 32.88 -12.14
C THR A 415 -10.45 31.81 -13.25
N TYR A 416 -9.84 30.66 -12.94
CA TYR A 416 -9.65 29.52 -13.84
C TYR A 416 -10.34 28.32 -13.25
N SER A 417 -11.10 27.59 -14.06
CA SER A 417 -11.81 26.38 -13.62
C SER A 417 -11.30 25.17 -14.40
N ALA A 418 -10.76 24.20 -13.68
CA ALA A 418 -10.35 22.91 -14.23
C ALA A 418 -11.50 21.92 -14.15
N THR A 419 -11.83 21.30 -15.28
CA THR A 419 -12.82 20.22 -15.41
C THR A 419 -12.20 19.04 -16.14
N VAL A 420 -12.76 17.85 -15.95
CA VAL A 420 -12.29 16.64 -16.61
C VAL A 420 -13.42 15.97 -17.39
N SER A 421 -13.06 15.20 -18.40
CA SER A 421 -13.98 14.35 -19.13
C SER A 421 -13.37 12.98 -19.36
N GLY A 422 -14.22 11.96 -19.39
CA GLY A 422 -13.82 10.58 -19.62
C GLY A 422 -15.04 9.75 -19.97
N THR A 423 -14.80 8.53 -20.45
CA THR A 423 -15.83 7.54 -20.71
C THR A 423 -15.39 6.24 -20.08
N ASP A 424 -16.26 5.59 -19.32
CA ASP A 424 -15.98 4.32 -18.69
C ASP A 424 -15.85 3.18 -19.72
N LEU A 425 -15.52 1.98 -19.24
CA LEU A 425 -15.41 0.81 -20.08
C LEU A 425 -16.75 0.36 -20.67
N ALA A 426 -17.88 0.75 -20.08
CA ALA A 426 -19.22 0.45 -20.58
C ALA A 426 -19.72 1.46 -21.62
N GLY A 427 -18.99 2.56 -21.82
CA GLY A 427 -19.36 3.60 -22.79
C GLY A 427 -20.12 4.78 -22.15
N ASN A 428 -20.31 4.82 -20.82
CA ASN A 428 -20.96 5.95 -20.15
C ASN A 428 -19.97 7.10 -20.04
N ALA A 429 -20.37 8.27 -20.56
CA ALA A 429 -19.57 9.47 -20.43
C ALA A 429 -19.73 10.07 -19.03
N TYR A 430 -18.64 10.56 -18.45
CA TYR A 430 -18.70 11.42 -17.29
C TYR A 430 -19.45 12.70 -17.68
N SER A 431 -20.58 12.91 -17.05
CA SER A 431 -21.47 14.04 -17.29
C SER A 431 -21.51 15.04 -16.14
N GLY A 432 -20.66 14.84 -15.10
CA GLY A 432 -20.60 15.68 -13.93
C GLY A 432 -20.04 17.06 -14.21
N THR A 433 -20.33 17.99 -13.32
CA THR A 433 -19.88 19.39 -13.36
C THR A 433 -18.81 19.67 -12.30
N ASP A 434 -18.20 18.62 -11.75
CA ASP A 434 -17.16 18.81 -10.73
C ASP A 434 -15.99 19.58 -11.32
N SER A 435 -15.57 20.60 -10.61
CA SER A 435 -14.50 21.48 -11.03
C SER A 435 -13.69 21.95 -9.82
N ILE A 436 -12.43 22.22 -10.07
CA ILE A 436 -11.57 22.96 -9.14
C ILE A 436 -11.37 24.36 -9.72
N THR A 437 -11.45 25.37 -8.86
CA THR A 437 -11.33 26.76 -9.27
C THR A 437 -10.09 27.38 -8.61
N PHE A 438 -9.26 28.01 -9.43
CA PHE A 438 -8.05 28.72 -9.03
C PHE A 438 -8.20 30.20 -9.32
N THR A 439 -7.60 31.05 -8.50
CA THR A 439 -7.46 32.48 -8.76
C THR A 439 -6.00 32.78 -9.08
N LEU A 440 -5.72 33.19 -10.31
CA LEU A 440 -4.40 33.60 -10.74
C LEU A 440 -4.24 35.11 -10.55
N ASP A 441 -3.17 35.48 -9.88
CA ASP A 441 -2.75 36.87 -9.73
C ASP A 441 -1.25 36.98 -10.04
N THR A 442 -0.93 37.66 -11.11
CA THR A 442 0.45 37.90 -11.59
C THR A 442 0.86 39.36 -11.44
N THR A 443 -0.04 40.19 -10.91
CA THR A 443 0.11 41.64 -10.82
C THR A 443 0.38 42.04 -9.40
N GLY A 444 1.57 42.55 -9.11
CA GLY A 444 1.91 43.02 -7.77
C GLY A 444 1.14 44.28 -7.36
N PRO A 445 1.04 44.54 -6.07
CA PRO A 445 0.27 45.62 -5.51
C PRO A 445 0.77 47.00 -6.02
N THR A 446 -0.15 47.89 -6.26
CA THR A 446 0.21 49.32 -6.41
C THR A 446 0.38 49.97 -5.03
N VAL A 447 1.25 50.97 -4.91
CA VAL A 447 1.50 51.66 -3.66
C VAL A 447 1.39 53.18 -3.85
N ILE A 448 0.73 53.84 -2.93
CA ILE A 448 0.70 55.31 -2.84
C ILE A 448 1.48 55.70 -1.60
N LEU A 449 2.48 56.57 -1.80
CA LEU A 449 3.27 57.13 -0.71
C LEU A 449 2.78 58.54 -0.37
N THR A 450 2.64 58.79 0.90
CA THR A 450 2.35 60.11 1.46
C THR A 450 3.23 60.35 2.69
N ASP A 451 3.39 61.56 3.10
CA ASP A 451 4.15 61.92 4.30
C ASP A 451 3.51 63.06 5.06
N THR A 452 4.05 63.38 6.23
CA THR A 452 3.56 64.46 7.12
C THR A 452 4.26 65.79 6.92
N ASP A 453 5.25 65.81 6.02
CA ASP A 453 5.90 67.08 5.67
C ASP A 453 5.11 67.81 4.59
N THR A 454 4.98 69.11 4.68
CA THR A 454 4.08 69.88 3.80
C THR A 454 4.80 70.66 2.70
N ASP A 455 6.11 70.81 2.78
CA ASP A 455 6.91 71.57 1.85
C ASP A 455 8.16 70.89 1.30
N ASN A 456 8.36 69.62 1.69
CA ASN A 456 9.51 68.78 1.33
C ASN A 456 10.87 69.35 1.75
N LEU A 457 10.88 70.27 2.74
CA LEU A 457 12.09 70.87 3.30
C LEU A 457 12.26 70.45 4.76
N ILE A 458 13.13 69.55 5.01
CA ILE A 458 13.24 68.88 6.31
C ILE A 458 14.38 69.52 7.13
N PRO A 459 14.05 70.22 8.24
CA PRO A 459 15.05 70.77 9.15
C PRO A 459 15.69 69.68 10.03
N PRO A 460 16.88 69.97 10.60
CA PRO A 460 17.50 69.04 11.58
C PRO A 460 16.57 68.75 12.76
N SER A 461 16.59 67.51 13.24
CA SER A 461 15.74 66.98 14.34
C SER A 461 14.24 66.96 14.04
N ALA A 462 13.81 67.10 12.80
CA ALA A 462 12.42 66.85 12.39
C ALA A 462 12.06 65.37 12.43
N ASN A 463 10.77 65.13 12.62
CA ASN A 463 10.20 63.78 12.49
C ASN A 463 9.22 63.75 11.31
N VAL A 464 9.46 62.94 10.35
CA VAL A 464 8.60 62.76 9.18
C VAL A 464 8.02 61.33 9.22
N THR A 465 6.71 61.24 9.20
CA THR A 465 6.04 59.95 9.07
C THR A 465 5.73 59.70 7.60
N ILE A 466 6.33 58.69 7.02
CA ILE A 466 6.05 58.26 5.66
C ILE A 466 5.02 57.14 5.72
N THR A 467 3.93 57.28 4.97
CA THR A 467 2.85 56.30 4.89
C THR A 467 2.81 55.66 3.50
N ALA A 468 2.79 54.35 3.44
CA ALA A 468 2.60 53.59 2.23
C ALA A 468 1.22 52.89 2.27
N ALA A 469 0.36 53.22 1.32
CA ALA A 469 -0.96 52.58 1.16
C ALA A 469 -0.92 51.65 -0.06
N PHE A 470 -1.05 50.36 0.17
CA PHE A 470 -1.06 49.31 -0.87
C PHE A 470 -2.49 49.03 -1.33
N SER A 471 -2.66 48.72 -2.61
CA SER A 471 -3.96 48.40 -3.21
C SER A 471 -4.58 47.11 -2.65
N GLU A 472 -3.75 46.23 -2.09
CA GLU A 472 -4.14 44.91 -1.62
C GLU A 472 -3.33 44.42 -0.41
N SER A 473 -3.67 43.22 0.11
CA SER A 473 -3.01 42.64 1.27
C SER A 473 -1.63 42.10 0.89
N LEU A 474 -0.66 42.32 1.78
CA LEU A 474 0.70 41.84 1.58
C LEU A 474 0.96 40.54 2.32
N GLN A 475 1.83 39.71 1.72
CA GLN A 475 2.32 38.46 2.31
C GLN A 475 3.15 38.70 3.58
N SER A 476 3.92 39.79 3.59
CA SER A 476 4.78 40.16 4.71
C SER A 476 4.80 41.69 4.91
N THR A 477 5.34 42.10 6.05
CA THR A 477 5.53 43.54 6.33
C THR A 477 6.45 44.17 5.28
N PRO A 478 6.03 45.24 4.58
CA PRO A 478 6.84 45.89 3.56
C PRO A 478 8.05 46.62 4.18
N THR A 479 9.04 46.85 3.34
CA THR A 479 10.25 47.56 3.73
C THR A 479 10.34 48.92 3.04
N ILE A 480 11.01 49.85 3.71
CA ILE A 480 11.33 51.18 3.19
C ILE A 480 12.85 51.39 3.14
N SER A 481 13.31 52.02 2.09
CA SER A 481 14.69 52.50 1.97
C SER A 481 14.72 54.00 1.74
N LEU A 482 15.59 54.70 2.46
CA LEU A 482 15.91 56.12 2.25
C LEU A 482 17.33 56.20 1.72
N SER A 483 17.52 56.79 0.56
CA SER A 483 18.80 56.82 -0.15
C SER A 483 19.94 57.33 0.74
N GLY A 484 20.96 56.48 0.92
CA GLY A 484 22.15 56.77 1.73
C GLY A 484 21.98 56.79 3.25
N LEU A 485 20.77 56.50 3.78
CA LEU A 485 20.49 56.54 5.23
C LEU A 485 19.94 55.23 5.78
N VAL A 486 18.96 54.65 5.12
CA VAL A 486 18.24 53.48 5.58
C VAL A 486 18.08 52.50 4.42
N THR A 487 18.30 51.24 4.69
CA THR A 487 18.11 50.18 3.70
C THR A 487 17.19 49.12 4.27
N ASN A 488 16.08 48.82 3.59
CA ASN A 488 15.13 47.75 3.89
C ASN A 488 14.64 47.73 5.36
N ALA A 489 14.34 48.89 5.94
CA ALA A 489 13.74 48.95 7.28
C ALA A 489 12.27 48.54 7.22
N LEU A 490 11.84 47.73 8.19
CA LEU A 490 10.45 47.31 8.30
C LEU A 490 9.53 48.50 8.61
N MET A 491 8.41 48.57 7.93
CA MET A 491 7.35 49.52 8.23
C MET A 491 6.38 48.97 9.29
N THR A 492 5.62 49.81 9.94
CA THR A 492 4.62 49.42 10.96
C THR A 492 3.23 49.50 10.35
N ARG A 493 2.46 48.40 10.44
CA ARG A 493 1.09 48.34 9.90
C ARG A 493 0.14 49.25 10.68
N ILE A 494 -0.66 50.01 9.98
CA ILE A 494 -1.82 50.72 10.56
C ILE A 494 -2.96 49.69 10.68
N SER A 495 -3.48 49.51 11.89
CA SER A 495 -4.42 48.44 12.22
C SER A 495 -5.54 48.26 11.18
N SER A 496 -5.79 47.02 10.75
CA SER A 496 -6.87 46.59 9.84
C SER A 496 -6.87 47.21 8.44
N THR A 497 -5.78 47.83 8.00
CA THR A 497 -5.65 48.43 6.66
C THR A 497 -4.46 47.82 5.91
N ASN A 498 -4.40 48.03 4.59
CA ASN A 498 -3.23 47.75 3.77
C ASN A 498 -2.25 48.96 3.75
N SER A 499 -2.24 49.74 4.83
CA SER A 499 -1.38 50.90 4.98
C SER A 499 -0.35 50.69 6.07
N TYR A 500 0.85 51.16 5.83
CA TYR A 500 2.00 51.02 6.71
C TYR A 500 2.71 52.35 6.89
N THR A 501 3.31 52.57 8.06
CA THR A 501 4.04 53.79 8.38
C THR A 501 5.48 53.51 8.73
N TYR A 502 6.34 54.48 8.46
CA TYR A 502 7.71 54.54 8.92
C TYR A 502 8.00 55.93 9.46
N LEU A 503 8.50 56.02 10.69
CA LEU A 503 8.90 57.28 11.30
C LEU A 503 10.39 57.51 11.01
N TRP A 504 10.68 58.51 10.18
CA TRP A 504 12.03 58.98 9.94
C TRP A 504 12.34 60.11 10.89
N SER A 505 13.20 59.84 11.89
CA SER A 505 13.74 60.87 12.80
C SER A 505 15.05 61.39 12.21
N VAL A 506 15.04 62.63 11.73
CA VAL A 506 16.18 63.24 11.06
C VAL A 506 17.24 63.60 12.08
N SER A 507 18.43 62.97 12.00
CA SER A 507 19.54 63.30 12.89
C SER A 507 20.07 64.68 12.62
N PRO A 508 20.48 65.43 13.65
CA PRO A 508 21.20 66.70 13.45
C PRO A 508 22.46 66.61 12.61
N ALA A 509 23.04 65.40 12.54
CA ALA A 509 24.21 65.12 11.72
C ALA A 509 23.88 64.71 10.27
N THR A 510 22.59 64.71 9.88
CA THR A 510 22.19 64.40 8.51
C THR A 510 22.68 65.49 7.58
N ASN A 511 23.49 65.13 6.59
CA ASN A 511 24.00 66.13 5.63
C ASN A 511 22.85 66.75 4.83
N SER A 512 23.01 68.04 4.48
CA SER A 512 22.09 68.69 3.52
C SER A 512 22.16 67.93 2.18
N GLY A 513 21.01 67.58 1.62
CA GLY A 513 20.94 66.81 0.38
C GLY A 513 19.53 66.42 0.03
N ILE A 514 19.42 65.69 -1.09
CA ILE A 514 18.16 65.07 -1.55
C ILE A 514 18.12 63.64 -1.11
N TYR A 515 17.06 63.22 -0.43
CA TYR A 515 16.81 61.88 0.04
C TYR A 515 15.54 61.34 -0.61
N THR A 516 15.61 60.13 -1.16
CA THR A 516 14.47 59.48 -1.81
C THR A 516 14.05 58.27 -0.98
N ALA A 517 12.79 58.25 -0.58
CA ALA A 517 12.19 57.07 0.05
C ALA A 517 11.54 56.18 -1.01
N THR A 518 11.86 54.92 -0.98
CA THR A 518 11.27 53.87 -1.81
C THR A 518 10.74 52.75 -0.93
N VAL A 519 9.65 52.08 -1.34
CA VAL A 519 9.00 51.02 -0.58
C VAL A 519 8.90 49.77 -1.43
N SER A 520 9.15 48.64 -0.80
CA SER A 520 9.01 47.29 -1.42
C SER A 520 8.12 46.43 -0.55
N GLY A 521 7.13 45.78 -1.18
CA GLY A 521 6.25 44.78 -0.59
C GLY A 521 5.74 43.83 -1.66
N SER A 522 5.37 42.65 -1.28
CA SER A 522 4.77 41.63 -2.17
C SER A 522 3.37 41.28 -1.68
N ASP A 523 2.46 40.97 -2.63
CA ASP A 523 1.14 40.45 -2.35
C ASP A 523 1.21 39.02 -1.78
N LEU A 524 0.07 38.36 -1.62
CA LEU A 524 -0.02 36.99 -1.10
C LEU A 524 0.56 35.95 -2.06
N GLN A 525 0.62 36.25 -3.36
CA GLN A 525 1.18 35.41 -4.43
C GLN A 525 2.68 35.66 -4.64
N GLY A 526 3.27 36.62 -3.92
CA GLY A 526 4.69 36.95 -4.00
C GLY A 526 5.05 37.95 -5.10
N ASN A 527 4.06 38.54 -5.81
CA ASN A 527 4.33 39.56 -6.80
C ASN A 527 4.72 40.87 -6.10
N TYR A 528 5.85 41.43 -6.47
CA TYR A 528 6.33 42.70 -5.89
C TYR A 528 5.58 43.90 -6.48
N ASN A 529 5.41 44.94 -5.66
CA ASN A 529 4.79 46.16 -6.13
C ASN A 529 5.47 46.67 -7.40
N SER A 530 4.64 46.89 -8.43
CA SER A 530 5.07 47.44 -9.71
C SER A 530 5.14 48.98 -9.62
N GLY A 531 6.29 49.51 -10.00
CA GLY A 531 6.51 50.94 -10.07
C GLY A 531 7.36 51.46 -8.92
N THR A 532 8.29 52.35 -9.26
CA THR A 532 9.14 53.09 -8.32
C THR A 532 8.38 54.27 -7.75
N GLN A 533 7.30 54.00 -7.02
CA GLN A 533 6.70 55.08 -6.21
C GLN A 533 7.74 55.55 -5.21
N SER A 534 8.07 56.80 -5.26
CA SER A 534 9.05 57.42 -4.39
C SER A 534 8.64 58.80 -3.96
N ILE A 535 9.00 59.17 -2.75
CA ILE A 535 8.91 60.56 -2.25
C ILE A 535 10.31 61.09 -2.08
N THR A 536 10.51 62.30 -2.48
CA THR A 536 11.81 62.98 -2.41
C THR A 536 11.75 64.12 -1.40
N PHE A 537 12.70 64.11 -0.48
CA PHE A 537 12.85 65.13 0.58
C PHE A 537 14.15 65.87 0.39
N ARG A 538 14.16 67.16 0.78
CA ARG A 538 15.38 67.93 0.84
C ARG A 538 15.72 68.28 2.28
N ALA A 539 16.73 67.61 2.83
CA ALA A 539 17.25 67.97 4.14
C ALA A 539 18.08 69.23 4.03
N VAL A 540 17.84 70.21 4.95
CA VAL A 540 18.56 71.45 5.03
C VAL A 540 19.40 71.46 6.31
N SER A 541 20.61 72.00 6.25
CA SER A 541 21.44 72.33 7.43
C SER A 541 21.38 73.81 7.72
N TYR A 542 21.26 74.13 8.99
CA TYR A 542 21.40 75.49 9.41
C TYR A 542 22.84 75.81 9.76
#